data_b30828f7fc4d6c812aed553412c5a962
#
_entry.id   b30828f7fc4d6c812aed553412c5a962
#
_cell.length_a   1.000
_cell.length_b   1.000
_cell.length_c   1.000
_cell.angle_alpha   90.00
_cell.angle_beta   90.00
_cell.angle_gamma   90.00
#
_symmetry.space_group_name_H-M   'P 1'
#
loop_
_entity.id
_entity.type
_entity.pdbx_description
1 polymer ?
#
loop_
_entity_poly.entity_id
_entity_poly.type
_entity_poly.pdbx_seq_one_letter_code
_entity_poly.pdbx_strand_id
1 'polypeptide(L)'
;MSSKIAVQLYSVRSELDRDYAGIIDRIAAFGFAGVEFAGCPFGLSFEQCYKIVKDAGLVVPSAHAPMPSGPNRNLIFDNAKMLGCKYLVTGKWIDDFKTADAIKKSCDDFNFAAAEAAKHGLKLAIHNHWAEFESVDGVPAYKIMLKHLSPEVLFELDTYWVKIGGQDPAAVLAELGSRAPLVHIKDGSGVPGNFNMKAAGQGVMDFQPIFARAKNAEWLISELDGCETDMLQAIKESHDYIAGNK
;
A
#
# COMPACT_ATOMS: atom_id res chain seq x y z
N MET A 1 18.71 -3.70 -8.46
CA MET A 1 17.91 -4.95 -8.49
C MET A 1 16.52 -4.56 -9.00
N SER A 2 15.87 -5.41 -9.79
CA SER A 2 14.50 -5.15 -10.24
C SER A 2 13.54 -5.26 -9.04
N SER A 3 12.55 -4.37 -8.95
CA SER A 3 11.50 -4.41 -7.91
C SER A 3 10.76 -5.74 -7.96
N LYS A 4 10.42 -6.30 -6.80
CA LYS A 4 9.58 -7.49 -6.68
C LYS A 4 8.10 -7.12 -6.81
N ILE A 5 7.27 -8.06 -7.19
CA ILE A 5 5.82 -7.85 -7.32
C ILE A 5 5.11 -8.56 -6.18
N ALA A 6 4.24 -7.83 -5.49
CA ALA A 6 3.33 -8.36 -4.47
C ALA A 6 1.88 -8.01 -4.81
N VAL A 7 0.95 -8.62 -4.10
CA VAL A 7 -0.47 -8.24 -4.12
C VAL A 7 -0.92 -7.86 -2.72
N GLN A 8 -1.72 -6.78 -2.62
CA GLN A 8 -2.41 -6.41 -1.39
C GLN A 8 -3.61 -7.33 -1.17
N LEU A 9 -3.62 -8.05 -0.04
CA LEU A 9 -4.63 -9.05 0.27
C LEU A 9 -6.06 -8.49 0.44
N TYR A 10 -6.17 -7.18 0.69
CA TYR A 10 -7.48 -6.51 0.71
C TYR A 10 -8.24 -6.67 -0.60
N SER A 11 -7.53 -6.74 -1.73
CA SER A 11 -8.14 -6.95 -3.05
C SER A 11 -8.99 -8.22 -3.10
N VAL A 12 -8.50 -9.29 -2.52
CA VAL A 12 -9.12 -10.64 -2.56
C VAL A 12 -9.76 -11.04 -1.22
N ARG A 13 -10.09 -10.07 -0.37
CA ARG A 13 -10.63 -10.32 0.98
C ARG A 13 -11.85 -11.24 1.01
N SER A 14 -12.76 -11.07 0.04
CA SER A 14 -13.98 -11.90 -0.05
C SER A 14 -13.69 -13.35 -0.43
N GLU A 15 -12.66 -13.57 -1.24
CA GLU A 15 -12.19 -14.88 -1.65
C GLU A 15 -11.44 -15.56 -0.50
N LEU A 16 -10.58 -14.79 0.21
CA LEU A 16 -9.84 -15.26 1.39
C LEU A 16 -10.76 -15.68 2.54
N ASP A 17 -11.89 -15.00 2.73
CA ASP A 17 -12.88 -15.37 3.74
C ASP A 17 -13.51 -16.76 3.47
N ARG A 18 -13.51 -17.21 2.21
CA ARG A 18 -14.08 -18.49 1.80
C ARG A 18 -13.05 -19.62 1.81
N ASP A 19 -11.84 -19.33 1.31
CA ASP A 19 -10.75 -20.33 1.18
C ASP A 19 -9.39 -19.63 1.23
N TYR A 20 -8.90 -19.37 2.44
CA TYR A 20 -7.63 -18.65 2.61
C TYR A 20 -6.46 -19.38 1.96
N ALA A 21 -6.32 -20.69 2.23
CA ALA A 21 -5.17 -21.47 1.74
C ALA A 21 -5.18 -21.62 0.22
N GLY A 22 -6.33 -21.99 -0.37
CA GLY A 22 -6.43 -22.14 -1.83
C GLY A 22 -6.24 -20.82 -2.58
N ILE A 23 -6.65 -19.69 -2.03
CA ILE A 23 -6.41 -18.38 -2.64
C ILE A 23 -4.93 -17.99 -2.56
N ILE A 24 -4.27 -18.20 -1.43
CA ILE A 24 -2.82 -17.95 -1.30
C ILE A 24 -2.01 -18.82 -2.27
N ASP A 25 -2.36 -20.09 -2.44
CA ASP A 25 -1.73 -20.98 -3.44
C ASP A 25 -1.93 -20.47 -4.87
N ARG A 26 -3.13 -19.95 -5.20
CA ARG A 26 -3.38 -19.33 -6.51
C ARG A 26 -2.55 -18.07 -6.73
N ILE A 27 -2.42 -17.21 -5.71
CA ILE A 27 -1.58 -16.00 -5.77
C ILE A 27 -0.11 -16.40 -6.05
N ALA A 28 0.41 -17.41 -5.37
CA ALA A 28 1.75 -17.93 -5.63
C ALA A 28 1.87 -18.49 -7.08
N ALA A 29 0.87 -19.24 -7.54
CA ALA A 29 0.83 -19.77 -8.91
C ALA A 29 0.73 -18.67 -10.00
N PHE A 30 0.20 -17.49 -9.69
CA PHE A 30 0.20 -16.33 -10.59
C PHE A 30 1.58 -15.69 -10.75
N GLY A 31 2.55 -16.04 -9.91
CA GLY A 31 3.92 -15.55 -9.98
C GLY A 31 4.26 -14.39 -9.05
N PHE A 32 3.35 -13.99 -8.17
CA PHE A 32 3.67 -13.00 -7.15
C PHE A 32 4.81 -13.49 -6.25
N ALA A 33 5.72 -12.59 -5.89
CA ALA A 33 6.83 -12.89 -4.99
C ALA A 33 6.45 -12.70 -3.51
N GLY A 34 5.34 -12.02 -3.24
CA GLY A 34 4.87 -11.75 -1.88
C GLY A 34 3.44 -11.26 -1.83
N VAL A 35 2.96 -11.10 -0.60
CA VAL A 35 1.65 -10.53 -0.29
C VAL A 35 1.80 -9.44 0.76
N GLU A 36 1.02 -8.39 0.62
CA GLU A 36 0.87 -7.39 1.67
C GLU A 36 -0.36 -7.72 2.51
N PHE A 37 -0.17 -7.80 3.82
CA PHE A 37 -1.25 -8.14 4.74
C PHE A 37 -2.20 -6.97 4.97
N ALA A 38 -3.51 -7.27 5.02
CA ALA A 38 -4.59 -6.33 5.37
C ALA A 38 -5.49 -6.88 6.49
N GLY A 39 -4.95 -7.74 7.34
CA GLY A 39 -5.69 -8.46 8.37
C GLY A 39 -5.81 -9.95 8.04
N CYS A 40 -6.59 -10.66 8.87
CA CYS A 40 -6.85 -12.09 8.70
C CYS A 40 -8.36 -12.34 8.64
N PRO A 41 -8.83 -13.35 7.90
CA PRO A 41 -10.23 -13.76 7.92
C PRO A 41 -10.69 -14.19 9.30
N PHE A 42 -12.01 -14.13 9.52
CA PHE A 42 -12.59 -14.61 10.77
C PHE A 42 -12.23 -16.09 11.02
N GLY A 43 -11.79 -16.38 12.24
CA GLY A 43 -11.45 -17.74 12.66
C GLY A 43 -9.98 -18.15 12.44
N LEU A 44 -9.17 -17.31 11.77
CA LEU A 44 -7.73 -17.55 11.63
C LEU A 44 -6.93 -16.52 12.45
N SER A 45 -5.87 -16.99 13.11
CA SER A 45 -4.90 -16.10 13.73
C SER A 45 -3.89 -15.58 12.71
N PHE A 46 -3.21 -14.46 13.03
CA PHE A 46 -2.10 -13.96 12.21
C PHE A 46 -1.01 -15.01 11.98
N GLU A 47 -0.70 -15.81 13.00
CA GLU A 47 0.30 -16.89 12.91
C GLU A 47 -0.14 -17.96 11.91
N GLN A 48 -1.42 -18.39 11.94
CA GLN A 48 -1.96 -19.36 10.98
C GLN A 48 -1.93 -18.80 9.55
N CYS A 49 -2.37 -17.54 9.35
CA CYS A 49 -2.32 -16.87 8.06
C CYS A 49 -0.89 -16.79 7.53
N TYR A 50 0.06 -16.35 8.38
CA TYR A 50 1.48 -16.26 8.01
C TYR A 50 2.08 -17.62 7.64
N LYS A 51 1.76 -18.67 8.41
CA LYS A 51 2.23 -20.02 8.09
C LYS A 51 1.81 -20.46 6.69
N ILE A 52 0.54 -20.24 6.33
CA ILE A 52 0.01 -20.58 4.99
C ILE A 52 0.75 -19.79 3.90
N VAL A 53 0.93 -18.49 4.07
CA VAL A 53 1.67 -17.64 3.12
C VAL A 53 3.11 -18.11 2.95
N LYS A 54 3.78 -18.42 4.05
CA LYS A 54 5.16 -18.93 4.03
C LYS A 54 5.29 -20.30 3.37
N ASP A 55 4.36 -21.21 3.65
CA ASP A 55 4.34 -22.56 3.07
C ASP A 55 4.12 -22.50 1.55
N ALA A 56 3.38 -21.51 1.04
CA ALA A 56 3.22 -21.22 -0.38
C ALA A 56 4.47 -20.55 -1.03
N GLY A 57 5.53 -20.29 -0.28
CA GLY A 57 6.77 -19.67 -0.78
C GLY A 57 6.71 -18.15 -0.95
N LEU A 58 5.67 -17.50 -0.46
CA LEU A 58 5.49 -16.05 -0.53
C LEU A 58 6.15 -15.35 0.66
N VAL A 59 6.62 -14.11 0.45
CA VAL A 59 7.13 -13.26 1.53
C VAL A 59 6.11 -12.18 1.89
N VAL A 60 6.25 -11.60 3.08
CA VAL A 60 5.40 -10.48 3.53
C VAL A 60 6.28 -9.23 3.63
N PRO A 61 6.31 -8.35 2.59
CA PRO A 61 7.09 -7.11 2.64
C PRO A 61 6.54 -6.12 3.66
N SER A 62 5.23 -6.05 3.77
CA SER A 62 4.49 -5.02 4.49
C SER A 62 3.16 -5.55 5.03
N ALA A 63 2.63 -4.84 6.02
CA ALA A 63 1.31 -5.11 6.57
C ALA A 63 0.60 -3.80 6.89
N HIS A 64 -0.63 -3.65 6.40
CA HIS A 64 -1.52 -2.57 6.78
C HIS A 64 -2.05 -2.80 8.21
N ALA A 65 -2.00 -1.77 9.01
CA ALA A 65 -2.54 -1.76 10.37
C ALA A 65 -3.13 -0.39 10.73
N PRO A 66 -4.03 -0.34 11.70
CA PRO A 66 -4.43 0.93 12.29
C PRO A 66 -3.20 1.71 12.81
N MET A 67 -3.36 3.04 12.95
CA MET A 67 -2.30 3.86 13.55
C MET A 67 -1.83 3.22 14.87
N PRO A 68 -0.53 2.92 15.03
CA PRO A 68 -0.02 2.25 16.22
C PRO A 68 0.07 3.22 17.39
N SER A 69 -1.08 3.53 17.96
CA SER A 69 -1.28 4.43 19.10
C SER A 69 -2.14 3.77 20.17
N GLY A 70 -2.13 4.34 21.38
CA GLY A 70 -2.94 3.84 22.48
C GLY A 70 -2.52 2.46 23.03
N PRO A 71 -3.42 1.76 23.75
CA PRO A 71 -3.08 0.54 24.51
C PRO A 71 -2.74 -0.66 23.63
N ASN A 72 -3.26 -0.74 22.42
CA ASN A 72 -3.09 -1.89 21.51
C ASN A 72 -1.84 -1.78 20.60
N ARG A 73 -1.04 -0.71 20.74
CA ARG A 73 0.11 -0.49 19.85
C ARG A 73 1.12 -1.62 19.84
N ASN A 74 1.39 -2.23 21.02
CA ASN A 74 2.34 -3.33 21.13
C ASN A 74 1.88 -4.55 20.33
N LEU A 75 0.58 -4.88 20.36
CA LEU A 75 0.02 -5.97 19.56
C LEU A 75 0.21 -5.75 18.07
N ILE A 76 0.08 -4.51 17.60
CA ILE A 76 0.33 -4.16 16.18
C ILE A 76 1.79 -4.45 15.81
N PHE A 77 2.75 -4.02 16.63
CA PHE A 77 4.17 -4.28 16.37
C PHE A 77 4.52 -5.76 16.48
N ASP A 78 3.97 -6.47 17.47
CA ASP A 78 4.21 -7.91 17.65
C ASP A 78 3.66 -8.71 16.47
N ASN A 79 2.47 -8.38 15.95
CA ASN A 79 1.92 -8.99 14.74
C ASN A 79 2.81 -8.71 13.52
N ALA A 80 3.24 -7.48 13.30
CA ALA A 80 4.13 -7.11 12.19
C ALA A 80 5.47 -7.86 12.25
N LYS A 81 6.05 -8.00 13.44
CA LYS A 81 7.27 -8.78 13.66
C LYS A 81 7.06 -10.27 13.40
N MET A 82 5.94 -10.82 13.87
CA MET A 82 5.58 -12.24 13.64
C MET A 82 5.41 -12.52 12.15
N LEU A 83 4.80 -11.61 11.39
CA LEU A 83 4.70 -11.68 9.93
C LEU A 83 6.08 -11.56 9.23
N GLY A 84 7.13 -11.14 9.94
CA GLY A 84 8.46 -10.91 9.37
C GLY A 84 8.52 -9.76 8.37
N CYS A 85 7.52 -8.89 8.36
CA CYS A 85 7.50 -7.76 7.44
C CYS A 85 8.52 -6.67 7.85
N LYS A 86 9.02 -5.96 6.85
CA LYS A 86 9.95 -4.85 7.04
C LYS A 86 9.21 -3.53 7.29
N TYR A 87 8.03 -3.41 6.68
CA TYR A 87 7.25 -2.19 6.68
C TYR A 87 5.91 -2.40 7.39
N LEU A 88 5.64 -1.52 8.36
CA LEU A 88 4.31 -1.33 8.93
C LEU A 88 3.66 -0.18 8.18
N VAL A 89 2.53 -0.44 7.52
CA VAL A 89 1.81 0.55 6.73
C VAL A 89 0.59 1.02 7.49
N THR A 90 0.38 2.33 7.48
CA THR A 90 -0.81 2.95 8.08
C THR A 90 -1.22 4.17 7.27
N GLY A 91 -2.43 4.65 7.48
CA GLY A 91 -2.95 5.85 6.84
C GLY A 91 -3.91 6.59 7.75
N LYS A 92 -4.39 7.71 7.28
CA LYS A 92 -5.44 8.50 7.92
C LYS A 92 -6.60 8.75 6.96
N TRP A 93 -7.70 9.29 7.47
CA TRP A 93 -8.89 9.54 6.69
C TRP A 93 -8.90 10.93 6.07
N ILE A 94 -9.77 11.14 5.10
CA ILE A 94 -9.90 12.39 4.32
C ILE A 94 -9.97 13.64 5.22
N ASP A 95 -10.68 13.57 6.34
CA ASP A 95 -10.86 14.70 7.26
C ASP A 95 -9.54 15.16 7.91
N ASP A 96 -8.58 14.28 8.03
CA ASP A 96 -7.26 14.56 8.60
C ASP A 96 -6.38 15.43 7.69
N PHE A 97 -6.81 15.67 6.44
CA PHE A 97 -6.05 16.44 5.44
C PHE A 97 -6.76 17.72 4.96
N LYS A 98 -7.90 18.08 5.55
CA LYS A 98 -8.70 19.23 5.10
C LYS A 98 -8.13 20.61 5.46
N THR A 99 -7.26 20.69 6.45
CA THR A 99 -6.65 21.96 6.90
C THR A 99 -5.17 21.77 7.20
N ALA A 100 -4.40 22.87 7.11
CA ALA A 100 -2.98 22.83 7.44
C ALA A 100 -2.71 22.35 8.87
N ASP A 101 -3.56 22.71 9.84
CA ASP A 101 -3.39 22.26 11.24
C ASP A 101 -3.72 20.77 11.42
N ALA A 102 -4.75 20.26 10.73
CA ALA A 102 -5.05 18.82 10.73
C ALA A 102 -3.90 18.02 10.11
N ILE A 103 -3.31 18.50 9.00
CA ILE A 103 -2.14 17.89 8.36
C ILE A 103 -0.95 17.86 9.32
N LYS A 104 -0.63 18.96 10.00
CA LYS A 104 0.48 19.00 10.99
C LYS A 104 0.26 18.02 12.09
N LYS A 105 -0.96 17.96 12.67
CA LYS A 105 -1.32 16.99 13.69
C LYS A 105 -1.13 15.55 13.17
N SER A 106 -1.52 15.28 11.94
CA SER A 106 -1.33 13.98 11.32
C SER A 106 0.14 13.64 11.16
N CYS A 107 0.97 14.61 10.79
CA CYS A 107 2.43 14.42 10.73
C CYS A 107 3.04 14.12 12.09
N ASP A 108 2.59 14.78 13.16
CA ASP A 108 3.05 14.49 14.52
C ASP A 108 2.72 13.05 14.93
N ASP A 109 1.50 12.58 14.62
CA ASP A 109 1.09 11.21 14.87
C ASP A 109 1.93 10.19 14.06
N PHE A 110 2.22 10.46 12.78
CA PHE A 110 3.08 9.62 11.95
C PHE A 110 4.53 9.62 12.43
N ASN A 111 5.08 10.77 12.81
CA ASN A 111 6.42 10.88 13.37
C ASN A 111 6.56 10.07 14.67
N PHE A 112 5.56 10.17 15.54
CA PHE A 112 5.51 9.35 16.76
C PHE A 112 5.46 7.86 16.43
N ALA A 113 4.58 7.45 15.53
CA ALA A 113 4.44 6.06 15.13
C ALA A 113 5.71 5.49 14.48
N ALA A 114 6.42 6.29 13.67
CA ALA A 114 7.69 5.88 13.08
C ALA A 114 8.78 5.68 14.13
N ALA A 115 8.88 6.57 15.11
CA ALA A 115 9.82 6.44 16.22
C ALA A 115 9.53 5.20 17.08
N GLU A 116 8.26 4.88 17.32
CA GLU A 116 7.86 3.65 18.02
C GLU A 116 8.16 2.41 17.19
N ALA A 117 7.80 2.38 15.90
CA ALA A 117 8.08 1.26 15.00
C ALA A 117 9.58 0.92 14.93
N ALA A 118 10.44 1.94 14.90
CA ALA A 118 11.89 1.77 14.87
C ALA A 118 12.43 1.00 16.10
N LYS A 119 11.83 1.16 17.28
CA LYS A 119 12.20 0.40 18.48
C LYS A 119 11.94 -1.11 18.35
N HIS A 120 11.04 -1.48 17.44
CA HIS A 120 10.70 -2.87 17.11
C HIS A 120 11.42 -3.39 15.86
N GLY A 121 12.34 -2.59 15.27
CA GLY A 121 13.06 -2.94 14.04
C GLY A 121 12.21 -2.82 12.77
N LEU A 122 11.07 -2.14 12.85
CA LEU A 122 10.14 -1.90 11.74
C LEU A 122 10.33 -0.49 11.17
N LYS A 123 9.97 -0.30 9.91
CA LYS A 123 9.88 1.01 9.26
C LYS A 123 8.41 1.36 9.06
N LEU A 124 8.01 2.59 9.39
CA LEU A 124 6.66 3.07 9.11
C LEU A 124 6.59 3.60 7.69
N ALA A 125 5.55 3.21 6.96
CA ALA A 125 5.17 3.80 5.68
C ALA A 125 3.74 4.31 5.74
N ILE A 126 3.47 5.44 5.07
CA ILE A 126 2.13 6.01 4.93
C ILE A 126 1.55 5.52 3.61
N HIS A 127 0.39 4.86 3.67
CA HIS A 127 -0.46 4.64 2.51
C HIS A 127 -1.36 5.84 2.30
N ASN A 128 -1.39 6.37 1.09
CA ASN A 128 -2.20 7.52 0.75
C ASN A 128 -3.48 7.14 0.00
N HIS A 129 -4.48 8.00 0.16
CA HIS A 129 -5.62 8.14 -0.73
C HIS A 129 -5.48 9.44 -1.55
N TRP A 130 -6.59 9.98 -2.06
CA TRP A 130 -6.56 11.20 -2.88
C TRP A 130 -6.44 12.49 -2.06
N ALA A 131 -6.92 12.50 -0.80
CA ALA A 131 -6.99 13.70 0.02
C ALA A 131 -5.61 14.31 0.32
N GLU A 132 -4.59 13.48 0.44
CA GLU A 132 -3.20 13.90 0.64
C GLU A 132 -2.66 14.68 -0.57
N PHE A 133 -3.31 14.60 -1.71
CA PHE A 133 -2.89 15.26 -2.95
C PHE A 133 -3.80 16.40 -3.38
N GLU A 134 -4.95 16.57 -2.73
CA GLU A 134 -5.80 17.74 -2.91
C GLU A 134 -5.14 19.03 -2.36
N SER A 135 -5.64 20.17 -2.83
CA SER A 135 -5.08 21.47 -2.44
C SER A 135 -5.69 21.98 -1.13
N VAL A 136 -4.84 22.33 -0.20
CA VAL A 136 -5.19 23.06 1.04
C VAL A 136 -4.50 24.42 0.99
N ASP A 137 -5.29 25.50 1.00
CA ASP A 137 -4.81 26.89 0.89
C ASP A 137 -3.88 27.12 -0.32
N GLY A 138 -4.18 26.46 -1.45
CA GLY A 138 -3.42 26.59 -2.70
C GLY A 138 -2.16 25.71 -2.78
N VAL A 139 -1.91 24.86 -1.77
CA VAL A 139 -0.75 23.96 -1.72
C VAL A 139 -1.25 22.52 -1.61
N PRO A 140 -0.77 21.56 -2.43
CA PRO A 140 -1.11 20.15 -2.23
C PRO A 140 -0.76 19.68 -0.83
N ALA A 141 -1.67 18.95 -0.16
CA ALA A 141 -1.51 18.57 1.24
C ALA A 141 -0.21 17.78 1.49
N TYR A 142 0.19 16.89 0.57
CA TYR A 142 1.44 16.16 0.71
C TYR A 142 2.69 17.04 0.78
N LYS A 143 2.67 18.23 0.12
CA LYS A 143 3.77 19.20 0.21
C LYS A 143 3.86 19.82 1.61
N ILE A 144 2.71 19.99 2.26
CA ILE A 144 2.67 20.42 3.67
C ILE A 144 3.20 19.29 4.54
N MET A 145 2.76 18.05 4.29
CA MET A 145 3.26 16.87 5.01
C MET A 145 4.78 16.76 4.94
N LEU A 146 5.38 16.86 3.75
CA LEU A 146 6.83 16.74 3.56
C LEU A 146 7.65 17.75 4.38
N LYS A 147 7.07 18.90 4.75
CA LYS A 147 7.72 19.90 5.61
C LYS A 147 7.69 19.53 7.09
N HIS A 148 6.75 18.68 7.51
CA HIS A 148 6.52 18.33 8.92
C HIS A 148 6.85 16.87 9.25
N LEU A 149 6.90 16.00 8.24
CA LEU A 149 7.28 14.60 8.45
C LEU A 149 8.78 14.44 8.65
N SER A 150 9.15 13.67 9.65
CA SER A 150 10.49 13.17 9.83
C SER A 150 10.97 12.38 8.60
N PRO A 151 12.26 12.42 8.24
CA PRO A 151 12.80 11.66 7.11
C PRO A 151 12.68 10.14 7.27
N GLU A 152 12.48 9.62 8.49
CA GLU A 152 12.27 8.20 8.77
C GLU A 152 10.85 7.72 8.39
N VAL A 153 9.89 8.63 8.25
CA VAL A 153 8.56 8.30 7.74
C VAL A 153 8.63 8.07 6.24
N LEU A 154 8.32 6.87 5.81
CA LEU A 154 8.32 6.44 4.42
C LEU A 154 6.91 6.52 3.81
N PHE A 155 6.82 6.24 2.51
CA PHE A 155 5.57 6.21 1.78
C PHE A 155 5.39 4.86 1.11
N GLU A 156 4.22 4.32 1.23
CA GLU A 156 3.65 3.39 0.29
C GLU A 156 2.79 4.20 -0.67
N LEU A 157 3.39 4.59 -1.80
CA LEU A 157 2.73 5.51 -2.71
C LEU A 157 1.71 4.80 -3.58
N ASP A 158 0.42 5.07 -3.35
CA ASP A 158 -0.64 4.67 -4.26
C ASP A 158 -0.75 5.66 -5.43
N THR A 159 -0.29 5.21 -6.57
CA THR A 159 -0.17 6.05 -7.78
C THR A 159 -1.51 6.42 -8.40
N TYR A 160 -2.53 5.58 -8.25
CA TYR A 160 -3.88 5.88 -8.73
C TYR A 160 -4.51 7.00 -7.91
N TRP A 161 -4.41 6.93 -6.59
CA TRP A 161 -4.95 7.96 -5.71
C TRP A 161 -4.21 9.29 -5.84
N VAL A 162 -2.91 9.28 -6.15
CA VAL A 162 -2.17 10.51 -6.53
C VAL A 162 -2.83 11.19 -7.72
N LYS A 163 -3.16 10.40 -8.78
CA LYS A 163 -3.83 10.93 -9.98
C LYS A 163 -5.22 11.47 -9.66
N ILE A 164 -6.02 10.74 -8.87
CA ILE A 164 -7.36 11.18 -8.45
C ILE A 164 -7.29 12.49 -7.64
N GLY A 165 -6.28 12.65 -6.79
CA GLY A 165 -6.02 13.89 -6.04
C GLY A 165 -5.44 15.04 -6.88
N GLY A 166 -5.34 14.84 -8.20
CA GLY A 166 -4.97 15.92 -9.15
C GLY A 166 -3.46 16.14 -9.32
N GLN A 167 -2.60 15.20 -8.87
CA GLN A 167 -1.16 15.29 -9.05
C GLN A 167 -0.66 14.28 -10.10
N ASP A 168 0.55 14.52 -10.61
CA ASP A 168 1.25 13.58 -11.50
C ASP A 168 1.98 12.52 -10.65
N PRO A 169 1.57 11.22 -10.75
CA PRO A 169 2.18 10.15 -9.95
C PRO A 169 3.68 9.98 -10.19
N ALA A 170 4.15 10.15 -11.43
CA ALA A 170 5.56 10.02 -11.75
C ALA A 170 6.39 11.18 -11.17
N ALA A 171 5.83 12.40 -11.15
CA ALA A 171 6.48 13.55 -10.54
C ALA A 171 6.55 13.41 -9.01
N VAL A 172 5.46 12.99 -8.36
CA VAL A 172 5.43 12.73 -6.91
C VAL A 172 6.43 11.63 -6.54
N LEU A 173 6.47 10.52 -7.30
CA LEU A 173 7.40 9.42 -7.04
C LEU A 173 8.85 9.87 -7.19
N ALA A 174 9.16 10.72 -8.20
CA ALA A 174 10.49 11.28 -8.37
C ALA A 174 10.90 12.19 -7.20
N GLU A 175 9.96 12.96 -6.65
CA GLU A 175 10.21 13.83 -5.49
C GLU A 175 10.43 13.03 -4.20
N LEU A 176 9.63 11.99 -3.97
CA LEU A 176 9.79 11.14 -2.79
C LEU A 176 11.08 10.31 -2.84
N GLY A 177 11.51 9.89 -4.03
CA GLY A 177 12.76 9.16 -4.24
C GLY A 177 12.84 7.90 -3.36
N SER A 178 13.89 7.81 -2.54
CA SER A 178 14.10 6.65 -1.64
C SER A 178 13.10 6.58 -0.47
N ARG A 179 12.28 7.62 -0.26
CA ARG A 179 11.21 7.60 0.75
C ARG A 179 9.97 6.82 0.30
N ALA A 180 9.89 6.37 -0.98
CA ALA A 180 8.81 5.53 -1.48
C ALA A 180 9.30 4.12 -1.85
N PRO A 181 9.66 3.26 -0.86
CA PRO A 181 10.11 1.90 -1.10
C PRO A 181 8.99 0.95 -1.57
N LEU A 182 7.74 1.31 -1.33
CA LEU A 182 6.54 0.58 -1.69
C LEU A 182 5.72 1.44 -2.64
N VAL A 183 5.24 0.84 -3.74
CA VAL A 183 4.42 1.54 -4.73
C VAL A 183 3.21 0.69 -5.07
N HIS A 184 2.03 1.19 -4.78
CA HIS A 184 0.78 0.57 -5.21
C HIS A 184 0.51 0.86 -6.68
N ILE A 185 0.31 -0.22 -7.42
CA ILE A 185 -0.08 -0.22 -8.83
C ILE A 185 -1.56 -0.58 -8.91
N LYS A 186 -2.36 0.42 -9.14
CA LYS A 186 -3.81 0.38 -9.16
C LYS A 186 -4.31 1.12 -10.40
N ASP A 187 -5.33 0.62 -11.07
CA ASP A 187 -5.91 1.22 -12.27
C ASP A 187 -7.44 1.21 -12.21
N GLY A 188 -8.08 2.04 -12.99
CA GLY A 188 -9.51 2.17 -13.00
C GLY A 188 -10.03 3.23 -13.97
N SER A 189 -11.23 3.74 -13.72
CA SER A 189 -11.91 4.71 -14.59
C SER A 189 -11.33 6.14 -14.50
N GLY A 190 -10.58 6.47 -13.46
CA GLY A 190 -10.14 7.84 -13.18
C GLY A 190 -11.24 8.74 -12.61
N VAL A 191 -12.42 8.20 -12.32
CA VAL A 191 -13.55 8.96 -11.77
C VAL A 191 -13.49 8.94 -10.25
N PRO A 192 -13.41 10.10 -9.57
CA PRO A 192 -13.44 10.17 -8.12
C PRO A 192 -14.69 9.46 -7.54
N GLY A 193 -14.49 8.64 -6.49
CA GLY A 193 -15.56 7.89 -5.85
C GLY A 193 -16.01 6.62 -6.59
N ASN A 194 -15.44 6.31 -7.74
CA ASN A 194 -15.66 5.03 -8.40
C ASN A 194 -14.58 4.02 -7.98
N PHE A 195 -14.96 3.08 -7.13
CA PHE A 195 -14.10 2.01 -6.64
C PHE A 195 -14.16 0.72 -7.49
N ASN A 196 -14.91 0.72 -8.59
CA ASN A 196 -14.86 -0.36 -9.58
C ASN A 196 -13.61 -0.19 -10.43
N MET A 197 -12.58 -0.91 -10.05
CA MET A 197 -11.27 -0.83 -10.67
C MET A 197 -11.11 -1.84 -11.80
N LYS A 198 -10.01 -1.70 -12.53
CA LYS A 198 -9.59 -2.56 -13.63
C LYS A 198 -8.20 -3.10 -13.37
N ALA A 199 -7.86 -4.19 -14.01
CA ALA A 199 -6.49 -4.67 -14.01
C ALA A 199 -5.53 -3.58 -14.52
N ALA A 200 -4.32 -3.56 -13.99
CA ALA A 200 -3.29 -2.60 -14.41
C ALA A 200 -3.09 -2.61 -15.92
N GLY A 201 -3.07 -1.42 -16.53
CA GLY A 201 -2.98 -1.22 -17.98
C GLY A 201 -4.31 -1.28 -18.72
N GLN A 202 -5.43 -1.49 -18.03
CA GLN A 202 -6.77 -1.53 -18.64
C GLN A 202 -7.63 -0.30 -18.31
N GLY A 203 -7.12 0.61 -17.49
CA GLY A 203 -7.79 1.83 -17.07
C GLY A 203 -7.16 3.07 -17.69
N VAL A 204 -7.08 4.15 -16.87
CA VAL A 204 -6.63 5.47 -17.31
C VAL A 204 -5.20 5.78 -16.92
N MET A 205 -4.49 4.86 -16.25
CA MET A 205 -3.14 5.10 -15.78
C MET A 205 -2.11 4.90 -16.90
N ASP A 206 -1.21 5.87 -17.04
CA ASP A 206 0.02 5.70 -17.83
C ASP A 206 1.13 5.23 -16.87
N PHE A 207 1.44 3.93 -16.92
CA PHE A 207 2.42 3.33 -16.02
C PHE A 207 3.87 3.46 -16.50
N GLN A 208 4.13 3.77 -17.77
CA GLN A 208 5.50 3.84 -18.28
C GLN A 208 6.36 4.87 -17.53
N PRO A 209 5.91 6.15 -17.36
CA PRO A 209 6.65 7.11 -16.56
C PRO A 209 6.74 6.73 -15.08
N ILE A 210 5.72 6.04 -14.53
CA ILE A 210 5.71 5.57 -13.14
C ILE A 210 6.81 4.52 -12.95
N PHE A 211 6.84 3.46 -13.77
CA PHE A 211 7.87 2.42 -13.70
C PHE A 211 9.29 2.99 -13.91
N ALA A 212 9.44 3.97 -14.81
CA ALA A 212 10.72 4.65 -15.01
C ALA A 212 11.22 5.36 -13.72
N ARG A 213 10.33 5.81 -12.86
CA ARG A 213 10.65 6.48 -11.58
C ARG A 213 10.66 5.53 -10.38
N ALA A 214 9.97 4.40 -10.46
CA ALA A 214 9.90 3.40 -9.39
C ALA A 214 11.17 2.53 -9.25
N LYS A 215 12.27 2.85 -9.92
CA LYS A 215 13.52 2.05 -9.91
C LYS A 215 14.14 1.85 -8.53
N ASN A 216 13.81 2.73 -7.58
CA ASN A 216 14.25 2.63 -6.19
C ASN A 216 13.21 1.95 -5.29
N ALA A 217 12.03 1.62 -5.80
CA ALA A 217 11.03 0.87 -5.06
C ALA A 217 11.52 -0.57 -4.86
N GLU A 218 11.39 -1.07 -3.65
CA GLU A 218 11.66 -2.48 -3.34
C GLU A 218 10.53 -3.37 -3.86
N TRP A 219 9.30 -2.86 -3.79
CA TRP A 219 8.10 -3.58 -4.16
C TRP A 219 7.14 -2.73 -4.99
N LEU A 220 6.60 -3.35 -6.03
CA LEU A 220 5.41 -2.92 -6.75
C LEU A 220 4.27 -3.82 -6.29
N ILE A 221 3.23 -3.23 -5.73
CA ILE A 221 2.14 -3.95 -5.07
C ILE A 221 0.86 -3.72 -5.86
N SER A 222 0.33 -4.78 -6.46
CA SER A 222 -0.96 -4.71 -7.14
C SER A 222 -2.09 -4.61 -6.11
N GLU A 223 -2.99 -3.66 -6.29
CA GLU A 223 -4.19 -3.52 -5.46
C GLU A 223 -5.40 -3.10 -6.28
N LEU A 224 -6.57 -3.65 -5.94
CA LEU A 224 -7.87 -3.20 -6.42
C LEU A 224 -8.86 -3.17 -5.24
N ASP A 225 -9.54 -2.02 -5.00
CA ASP A 225 -10.53 -1.91 -3.93
C ASP A 225 -11.83 -2.66 -4.26
N GLY A 226 -12.15 -2.73 -5.53
CA GLY A 226 -13.24 -3.49 -6.15
C GLY A 226 -12.90 -3.78 -7.60
N CYS A 227 -13.67 -4.61 -8.27
CA CYS A 227 -13.45 -4.94 -9.66
C CYS A 227 -14.78 -5.14 -10.40
N GLU A 228 -14.84 -4.72 -11.67
CA GLU A 228 -16.00 -4.95 -12.54
C GLU A 228 -16.06 -6.40 -13.04
N THR A 229 -14.96 -7.12 -12.96
CA THR A 229 -14.82 -8.51 -13.42
C THR A 229 -14.45 -9.44 -12.26
N ASP A 230 -13.99 -10.66 -12.57
CA ASP A 230 -13.45 -11.57 -11.55
C ASP A 230 -12.17 -11.00 -10.94
N MET A 231 -12.15 -10.87 -9.61
CA MET A 231 -11.04 -10.24 -8.88
C MET A 231 -9.73 -11.03 -9.03
N LEU A 232 -9.79 -12.35 -8.97
CA LEU A 232 -8.59 -13.18 -9.11
C LEU A 232 -8.01 -13.11 -10.53
N GLN A 233 -8.88 -13.03 -11.54
CA GLN A 233 -8.43 -12.79 -12.90
C GLN A 233 -7.79 -11.39 -13.04
N ALA A 234 -8.39 -10.37 -12.47
CA ALA A 234 -7.89 -9.00 -12.55
C ALA A 234 -6.53 -8.82 -11.87
N ILE A 235 -6.30 -9.44 -10.69
CA ILE A 235 -4.97 -9.39 -10.04
C ILE A 235 -3.92 -10.18 -10.83
N LYS A 236 -4.30 -11.31 -11.48
CA LYS A 236 -3.39 -12.04 -12.36
C LYS A 236 -2.99 -11.19 -13.57
N GLU A 237 -3.94 -10.57 -14.23
CA GLU A 237 -3.69 -9.68 -15.37
C GLU A 237 -2.82 -8.48 -14.95
N SER A 238 -3.06 -7.92 -13.75
CA SER A 238 -2.22 -6.86 -13.18
C SER A 238 -0.79 -7.34 -12.95
N HIS A 239 -0.60 -8.56 -12.42
CA HIS A 239 0.72 -9.15 -12.26
C HIS A 239 1.45 -9.25 -13.60
N ASP A 240 0.78 -9.84 -14.61
CA ASP A 240 1.37 -10.09 -15.93
C ASP A 240 1.76 -8.76 -16.61
N TYR A 241 0.89 -7.74 -16.51
CA TYR A 241 1.19 -6.40 -17.01
C TYR A 241 2.41 -5.77 -16.33
N ILE A 242 2.46 -5.80 -14.98
CA ILE A 242 3.58 -5.24 -14.22
C ILE A 242 4.87 -5.99 -14.57
N ALA A 243 4.83 -7.33 -14.63
CA ALA A 243 6.00 -8.15 -14.92
C ALA A 243 6.58 -7.88 -16.32
N GLY A 244 5.71 -7.60 -17.29
CA GLY A 244 6.11 -7.32 -18.67
C GLY A 244 6.57 -5.89 -18.94
N ASN A 245 6.34 -4.93 -18.02
CA ASN A 245 6.54 -3.51 -18.28
C ASN A 245 7.46 -2.77 -17.29
N LYS A 246 7.81 -3.37 -16.12
CA LYS A 246 8.67 -2.74 -15.09
C LYS A 246 10.15 -2.74 -15.43
#